data_a82f42f6980f83b709cf960df881dfd5
#
_entry.id   a82f42f6980f83b709cf960df881dfd5
#
_cell.length_a   1.000
_cell.length_b   1.000
_cell.length_c   1.000
_cell.angle_alpha   90.00
_cell.angle_beta   90.00
_cell.angle_gamma   90.00
#
_symmetry.space_group_name_H-M   'P 1'
#
loop_
_entity.id
_entity.type
_entity.pdbx_description
1 polymer ?
#
loop_
_entity_poly.entity_id
_entity_poly.type
_entity_poly.pdbx_seq_one_letter_code
_entity_poly.pdbx_strand_id
1 'polypeptide(L)'
;MSTPDSSETTAASSVFVCPMHPEVRQDEPGNCPKCGMHLVPESELEVHSAHDHHEHHAGATPADGRYDLVPTGHDGPIFTCPMHPQVRQPDPGACPICGMGLELESGVPGDEGPNPELVDFTRRFWVGTVLTIPLLVLTMGPFVGFPAVRTFFGESTTQWIELILATPVVLWCGWPFLERGWISFRTLNLNMFSLIGMGVLAAWLFSVVAVLAPDIFPDGFRDSEGHVGVYFEAAAVIVTLVLLGQVMELRAREGTGKAIRALLDMAAKTARVIRDDGSEEEIPLEDVQVGDRLRVRPGDKVPVDGVVLDGRSSVDESMISGEPVPVEKTEGDPLTGATINGTGSLVMEATRVGSDTMLAQIVEMVSNAQRSRA
;
A
#
# COMPACT_ATOMS: atom_id res chain seq x y z
N MET A 1 35.07 58.71 -26.65
CA MET A 1 33.84 58.07 -27.09
C MET A 1 33.85 56.71 -26.44
N SER A 2 33.45 56.64 -25.19
CA SER A 2 32.10 56.46 -24.60
C SER A 2 31.50 55.16 -25.04
N THR A 3 31.51 54.17 -24.16
CA THR A 3 30.33 53.65 -23.60
C THR A 3 30.66 52.80 -22.36
N PRO A 4 30.00 53.01 -21.24
CA PRO A 4 29.93 52.01 -20.18
C PRO A 4 28.71 51.15 -20.41
N ASP A 5 28.80 49.87 -20.15
CA ASP A 5 27.61 49.07 -19.88
C ASP A 5 27.85 48.24 -18.64
N SER A 6 27.18 48.67 -17.61
CA SER A 6 27.07 48.05 -16.30
C SER A 6 25.72 47.35 -16.25
N SER A 7 25.71 46.04 -16.40
CA SER A 7 24.59 45.20 -15.99
C SER A 7 24.90 44.58 -14.64
N GLU A 8 24.50 45.28 -13.58
CA GLU A 8 24.34 44.72 -12.25
C GLU A 8 23.23 43.65 -12.28
N THR A 9 23.64 42.40 -12.24
CA THR A 9 22.72 41.29 -11.96
C THR A 9 22.47 41.27 -10.46
N THR A 10 21.31 41.77 -10.04
CA THR A 10 20.79 41.65 -8.67
C THR A 10 20.66 40.17 -8.35
N ALA A 11 21.52 39.62 -7.51
CA ALA A 11 21.38 38.31 -6.93
C ALA A 11 20.15 38.34 -6.01
N ALA A 12 19.09 37.66 -6.41
CA ALA A 12 17.95 37.38 -5.53
C ALA A 12 18.46 36.52 -4.37
N SER A 13 18.37 37.04 -3.17
CA SER A 13 18.64 36.28 -1.92
C SER A 13 17.61 35.14 -1.81
N SER A 14 18.04 33.92 -2.06
CA SER A 14 17.23 32.75 -1.87
C SER A 14 17.23 32.36 -0.38
N VAL A 15 16.06 32.47 0.28
CA VAL A 15 15.85 31.97 1.64
C VAL A 15 15.64 30.46 1.57
N PHE A 16 16.34 29.71 2.44
CA PHE A 16 16.22 28.25 2.55
C PHE A 16 15.39 27.89 3.77
N VAL A 17 14.43 26.97 3.62
CA VAL A 17 13.43 26.60 4.63
C VAL A 17 13.41 25.09 4.81
N CYS A 18 13.09 24.62 6.02
CA CYS A 18 12.91 23.22 6.28
C CYS A 18 11.46 22.79 5.92
N PRO A 19 11.25 21.76 5.07
CA PRO A 19 9.91 21.28 4.74
C PRO A 19 9.07 20.81 5.94
N MET A 20 9.74 20.32 6.99
CA MET A 20 9.08 19.82 8.21
C MET A 20 9.02 20.86 9.34
N HIS A 21 9.81 21.93 9.28
CA HIS A 21 9.86 23.00 10.28
C HIS A 21 9.88 24.36 9.56
N PRO A 22 8.73 24.86 9.09
CA PRO A 22 8.65 26.10 8.29
C PRO A 22 9.16 27.34 9.03
N GLU A 23 9.27 27.29 10.34
CA GLU A 23 9.83 28.35 11.16
C GLU A 23 11.37 28.42 11.11
N VAL A 24 12.04 27.38 10.57
CA VAL A 24 13.50 27.36 10.38
C VAL A 24 13.81 27.92 9.00
N ARG A 25 14.34 29.18 8.98
CA ARG A 25 14.71 29.89 7.76
C ARG A 25 16.17 30.30 7.86
N GLN A 26 16.95 30.16 6.77
CA GLN A 26 18.36 30.54 6.67
C GLN A 26 18.65 31.14 5.30
N ASP A 27 19.61 32.03 5.24
CA ASP A 27 20.03 32.68 4.00
C ASP A 27 21.05 31.84 3.19
N GLU A 28 21.50 30.72 3.76
CA GLU A 28 22.46 29.79 3.15
C GLU A 28 21.93 28.35 3.15
N PRO A 29 22.30 27.53 2.16
CA PRO A 29 21.95 26.12 2.12
C PRO A 29 22.62 25.39 3.31
N GLY A 30 21.87 24.54 3.99
CA GLY A 30 22.33 23.83 5.17
C GLY A 30 21.36 22.76 5.66
N ASN A 31 21.58 22.29 6.88
CA ASN A 31 20.71 21.31 7.51
C ASN A 31 19.88 21.96 8.61
N CYS A 32 18.63 21.53 8.74
CA CYS A 32 17.73 21.98 9.77
C CYS A 32 18.26 21.59 11.17
N PRO A 33 18.44 22.56 12.09
CA PRO A 33 18.97 22.27 13.45
C PRO A 33 18.01 21.46 14.31
N LYS A 34 16.72 21.35 13.92
CA LYS A 34 15.72 20.57 14.67
C LYS A 34 15.60 19.12 14.23
N CYS A 35 15.75 18.83 12.93
CA CYS A 35 15.55 17.47 12.41
C CYS A 35 16.71 16.95 11.55
N GLY A 36 17.74 17.74 11.27
CA GLY A 36 18.89 17.36 10.44
C GLY A 36 18.61 17.30 8.92
N MET A 37 17.39 17.55 8.48
CA MET A 37 17.00 17.52 7.06
C MET A 37 17.61 18.70 6.30
N HIS A 38 17.95 18.49 5.02
CA HIS A 38 18.49 19.54 4.16
C HIS A 38 17.45 20.63 3.91
N LEU A 39 17.86 21.90 4.00
CA LEU A 39 17.00 23.04 3.72
C LEU A 39 16.85 23.19 2.20
N VAL A 40 15.63 23.50 1.75
CA VAL A 40 15.31 23.76 0.34
C VAL A 40 14.99 25.23 0.10
N PRO A 41 15.24 25.77 -1.09
CA PRO A 41 14.84 27.16 -1.41
C PRO A 41 13.34 27.37 -1.20
N GLU A 42 12.94 28.47 -0.59
CA GLU A 42 11.52 28.80 -0.33
C GLU A 42 10.70 28.84 -1.63
N SER A 43 11.32 29.21 -2.74
CA SER A 43 10.70 29.18 -4.08
C SER A 43 10.31 27.79 -4.57
N GLU A 44 10.97 26.74 -4.09
CA GLU A 44 10.60 25.35 -4.41
C GLU A 44 9.44 24.87 -3.54
N LEU A 45 9.30 25.39 -2.32
CA LEU A 45 8.17 25.07 -1.42
C LEU A 45 6.87 25.74 -1.87
N GLU A 46 6.93 26.95 -2.42
CA GLU A 46 5.75 27.64 -2.96
C GLU A 46 5.19 26.94 -4.20
N VAL A 47 6.02 26.27 -4.99
CA VAL A 47 5.58 25.46 -6.13
C VAL A 47 4.81 24.20 -5.64
N HIS A 48 5.14 23.67 -4.46
CA HIS A 48 4.42 22.52 -3.89
C HIS A 48 3.18 22.92 -3.09
N SER A 49 3.12 24.14 -2.55
CA SER A 49 1.94 24.61 -1.79
C SER A 49 0.86 25.27 -2.67
N ALA A 50 1.15 25.62 -3.91
CA ALA A 50 0.18 26.17 -4.87
C ALA A 50 -0.68 25.09 -5.56
N HIS A 51 -0.51 23.80 -5.22
CA HIS A 51 -1.27 22.71 -5.80
C HIS A 51 -2.35 22.11 -4.88
N ASP A 52 -2.68 22.76 -3.76
CA ASP A 52 -3.76 22.33 -2.86
C ASP A 52 -5.02 23.18 -3.00
N HIS A 53 -5.54 23.35 -4.21
CA HIS A 53 -6.95 23.69 -4.46
C HIS A 53 -7.43 22.91 -5.68
N HIS A 54 -8.25 21.89 -5.40
CA HIS A 54 -9.27 21.28 -6.24
C HIS A 54 -9.38 21.81 -7.68
N GLU A 55 -8.56 21.30 -8.57
CA GLU A 55 -8.97 21.13 -9.95
C GLU A 55 -8.81 19.64 -10.28
N HIS A 56 -9.91 19.06 -10.73
CA HIS A 56 -9.92 17.76 -11.38
C HIS A 56 -8.75 17.70 -12.36
N HIS A 57 -7.69 16.99 -12.05
CA HIS A 57 -6.65 16.68 -13.01
C HIS A 57 -7.17 15.72 -14.08
N ALA A 58 -8.03 16.24 -14.94
CA ALA A 58 -8.02 15.85 -16.33
C ALA A 58 -6.76 16.47 -16.93
N GLY A 59 -5.69 15.65 -17.09
CA GLY A 59 -4.60 16.07 -17.96
C GLY A 59 -3.20 16.15 -17.42
N ALA A 60 -2.71 15.16 -16.70
CA ALA A 60 -1.37 14.67 -16.97
C ALA A 60 -1.55 13.37 -17.76
N THR A 61 -1.74 13.48 -19.04
CA THR A 61 -1.53 12.37 -19.96
C THR A 61 -0.11 11.87 -19.72
N PRO A 62 0.09 10.66 -19.18
CA PRO A 62 1.40 10.04 -19.22
C PRO A 62 1.76 9.96 -20.70
N ALA A 63 2.93 10.40 -21.07
CA ALA A 63 3.39 10.50 -22.47
C ALA A 63 3.44 9.15 -23.21
N ASP A 64 2.93 8.07 -22.61
CA ASP A 64 2.80 6.75 -23.21
C ASP A 64 1.68 5.98 -22.47
N GLY A 65 0.49 5.86 -23.05
CA GLY A 65 -0.61 5.02 -22.55
C GLY A 65 -0.28 3.52 -22.46
N ARG A 66 0.99 3.16 -22.52
CA ARG A 66 1.54 1.80 -22.53
C ARG A 66 1.28 1.02 -21.25
N TYR A 67 1.11 1.70 -20.13
CA TYR A 67 0.97 1.08 -18.81
C TYR A 67 -0.40 1.30 -18.16
N ASP A 68 -1.29 2.03 -18.81
CA ASP A 68 -2.71 2.08 -18.44
C ASP A 68 -3.45 1.03 -19.27
N LEU A 69 -3.75 -0.09 -18.64
CA LEU A 69 -4.43 -1.24 -19.24
C LEU A 69 -5.92 -1.30 -18.87
N VAL A 70 -6.46 -0.24 -18.26
CA VAL A 70 -7.86 -0.17 -17.85
C VAL A 70 -8.73 0.08 -19.09
N PRO A 71 -9.65 -0.84 -19.45
CA PRO A 71 -10.58 -0.63 -20.57
C PRO A 71 -11.50 0.56 -20.30
N THR A 72 -11.85 1.31 -21.37
CA THR A 72 -12.89 2.36 -21.27
C THR A 72 -14.23 1.76 -20.85
N GLY A 73 -14.80 2.27 -19.74
CA GLY A 73 -16.05 1.75 -19.18
C GLY A 73 -15.85 0.59 -18.19
N HIS A 74 -14.65 0.44 -17.62
CA HIS A 74 -14.40 -0.54 -16.58
C HIS A 74 -14.95 -0.05 -15.23
N ASP A 75 -16.00 -0.72 -14.73
CA ASP A 75 -16.65 -0.40 -13.44
C ASP A 75 -16.07 -1.21 -12.26
N GLY A 76 -15.01 -1.98 -12.49
CA GLY A 76 -14.37 -2.84 -11.51
C GLY A 76 -13.22 -2.15 -10.76
N PRO A 77 -12.58 -2.88 -9.82
CA PRO A 77 -11.42 -2.38 -9.10
C PRO A 77 -10.26 -2.08 -10.04
N ILE A 78 -9.57 -0.96 -9.80
CA ILE A 78 -8.37 -0.57 -10.55
C ILE A 78 -7.17 -0.65 -9.60
N PHE A 79 -6.10 -1.28 -10.07
CA PHE A 79 -4.86 -1.44 -9.32
C PHE A 79 -3.77 -0.56 -9.91
N THR A 80 -3.06 0.17 -9.03
CA THR A 80 -1.98 1.09 -9.40
C THR A 80 -0.72 0.84 -8.58
N CYS A 81 0.42 1.29 -9.07
CA CYS A 81 1.67 1.22 -8.33
C CYS A 81 1.89 2.51 -7.52
N PRO A 82 2.14 2.45 -6.19
CA PRO A 82 2.42 3.64 -5.38
C PRO A 82 3.58 4.50 -5.90
N MET A 83 4.59 3.85 -6.48
CA MET A 83 5.78 4.51 -7.04
C MET A 83 5.61 4.93 -8.52
N HIS A 84 4.66 4.33 -9.25
CA HIS A 84 4.43 4.56 -10.67
C HIS A 84 2.93 4.72 -10.94
N PRO A 85 2.32 5.87 -10.62
CA PRO A 85 0.87 6.09 -10.76
C PRO A 85 0.33 5.91 -12.19
N GLN A 86 1.23 5.99 -13.19
CA GLN A 86 0.90 5.74 -14.59
C GLN A 86 0.61 4.25 -14.89
N VAL A 87 0.93 3.34 -13.98
CA VAL A 87 0.62 1.92 -14.10
C VAL A 87 -0.74 1.68 -13.49
N ARG A 88 -1.74 1.39 -14.35
CA ARG A 88 -3.12 1.10 -13.96
C ARG A 88 -3.60 -0.15 -14.68
N GLN A 89 -4.20 -1.08 -13.94
CA GLN A 89 -4.73 -2.32 -14.51
C GLN A 89 -5.91 -2.86 -13.71
N PRO A 90 -6.81 -3.64 -14.36
CA PRO A 90 -8.01 -4.18 -13.69
C PRO A 90 -7.72 -5.33 -12.72
N ASP A 91 -6.56 -5.98 -12.85
CA ASP A 91 -6.20 -7.16 -12.06
C ASP A 91 -5.08 -6.86 -11.05
N PRO A 92 -5.09 -7.52 -9.88
CA PRO A 92 -3.96 -7.46 -8.95
C PRO A 92 -2.71 -8.08 -9.58
N GLY A 93 -1.52 -7.54 -9.26
CA GLY A 93 -0.28 -8.05 -9.83
C GLY A 93 0.94 -7.26 -9.42
N ALA A 94 2.02 -7.41 -10.18
CA ALA A 94 3.27 -6.69 -9.98
C ALA A 94 3.42 -5.57 -11.00
N CYS A 95 3.95 -4.43 -10.56
CA CYS A 95 4.24 -3.30 -11.42
C CYS A 95 5.26 -3.69 -12.51
N PRO A 96 4.95 -3.50 -13.80
CA PRO A 96 5.88 -3.85 -14.88
C PRO A 96 7.13 -2.97 -14.92
N ILE A 97 7.16 -1.85 -14.19
CA ILE A 97 8.29 -0.92 -14.13
C ILE A 97 9.24 -1.29 -12.98
N CYS A 98 8.72 -1.52 -11.76
CA CYS A 98 9.57 -1.74 -10.58
C CYS A 98 9.34 -3.10 -9.89
N GLY A 99 8.38 -3.90 -10.33
CA GLY A 99 8.09 -5.20 -9.74
C GLY A 99 7.36 -5.19 -8.39
N MET A 100 7.04 -4.00 -7.84
CA MET A 100 6.25 -3.91 -6.60
C MET A 100 4.81 -4.38 -6.82
N GLY A 101 4.18 -4.92 -5.79
CA GLY A 101 2.76 -5.25 -5.82
C GLY A 101 1.91 -4.02 -6.08
N LEU A 102 0.89 -4.15 -6.93
CA LEU A 102 -0.07 -3.09 -7.19
C LEU A 102 -1.08 -2.99 -6.05
N GLU A 103 -1.55 -1.78 -5.80
CA GLU A 103 -2.55 -1.45 -4.78
C GLU A 103 -3.81 -0.93 -5.45
N LEU A 104 -4.96 -1.08 -4.79
CA LEU A 104 -6.21 -0.50 -5.26
C LEU A 104 -6.08 1.03 -5.38
N GLU A 105 -6.42 1.58 -6.55
CA GLU A 105 -6.33 3.02 -6.82
C GLU A 105 -7.41 3.80 -6.08
N SER A 106 -8.62 3.33 -6.09
CA SER A 106 -9.73 3.97 -5.39
C SER A 106 -10.76 2.94 -4.99
N GLY A 107 -11.22 3.02 -3.78
CA GLY A 107 -12.46 2.47 -3.37
C GLY A 107 -12.43 1.09 -2.78
N VAL A 108 -13.59 0.62 -2.71
CA VAL A 108 -14.08 -0.57 -2.07
C VAL A 108 -13.42 -1.76 -2.73
N PRO A 109 -12.60 -2.52 -2.00
CA PRO A 109 -12.28 -3.84 -2.48
C PRO A 109 -13.60 -4.58 -2.64
N GLY A 110 -13.86 -5.10 -3.84
CA GLY A 110 -15.00 -6.00 -4.06
C GLY A 110 -14.99 -7.13 -3.02
N ASP A 111 -16.05 -7.89 -2.97
CA ASP A 111 -16.25 -9.03 -2.06
C ASP A 111 -15.26 -10.17 -2.39
N GLU A 112 -14.00 -9.83 -2.60
CA GLU A 112 -12.93 -10.76 -2.90
C GLU A 112 -12.46 -11.40 -1.59
N GLY A 113 -12.42 -12.73 -1.60
CA GLY A 113 -11.91 -13.57 -0.51
C GLY A 113 -10.50 -13.19 -0.03
N PRO A 114 -9.84 -13.99 0.78
CA PRO A 114 -8.52 -13.67 1.32
C PRO A 114 -7.55 -13.36 0.18
N ASN A 115 -6.76 -12.29 0.35
CA ASN A 115 -5.77 -11.83 -0.64
C ASN A 115 -4.91 -13.01 -1.14
N PRO A 116 -4.95 -13.37 -2.43
CA PRO A 116 -4.26 -14.54 -2.96
C PRO A 116 -2.74 -14.43 -2.80
N GLU A 117 -2.18 -13.23 -2.83
CA GLU A 117 -0.76 -13.00 -2.59
C GLU A 117 -0.38 -13.28 -1.13
N LEU A 118 -1.22 -12.88 -0.17
CA LEU A 118 -1.00 -13.19 1.25
C LEU A 118 -1.05 -14.70 1.51
N VAL A 119 -1.94 -15.42 0.85
CA VAL A 119 -2.04 -16.88 0.99
C VAL A 119 -0.79 -17.55 0.42
N ASP A 120 -0.32 -17.15 -0.77
CA ASP A 120 0.88 -17.71 -1.39
C ASP A 120 2.14 -17.40 -0.56
N PHE A 121 2.33 -16.16 -0.12
CA PHE A 121 3.48 -15.80 0.72
C PHE A 121 3.45 -16.48 2.09
N THR A 122 2.28 -16.65 2.69
CA THR A 122 2.14 -17.41 3.95
C THR A 122 2.53 -18.87 3.77
N ARG A 123 2.11 -19.50 2.67
CA ARG A 123 2.50 -20.88 2.33
C ARG A 123 4.00 -21.01 2.14
N ARG A 124 4.62 -20.13 1.34
CA ARG A 124 6.07 -20.10 1.10
C ARG A 124 6.86 -19.85 2.38
N PHE A 125 6.38 -18.95 3.23
CA PHE A 125 6.98 -18.67 4.54
C PHE A 125 7.03 -19.92 5.42
N TRP A 126 5.92 -20.66 5.56
CA TRP A 126 5.91 -21.86 6.39
C TRP A 126 6.79 -22.97 5.83
N VAL A 127 6.77 -23.19 4.53
CA VAL A 127 7.68 -24.16 3.88
C VAL A 127 9.14 -23.72 4.06
N GLY A 128 9.45 -22.46 3.81
CA GLY A 128 10.79 -21.90 4.03
C GLY A 128 11.25 -22.09 5.48
N THR A 129 10.40 -21.78 6.46
CA THR A 129 10.70 -21.94 7.89
C THR A 129 11.00 -23.40 8.25
N VAL A 130 10.16 -24.34 7.81
CA VAL A 130 10.35 -25.78 8.06
C VAL A 130 11.67 -26.30 7.50
N LEU A 131 12.13 -25.78 6.36
CA LEU A 131 13.40 -26.17 5.74
C LEU A 131 14.61 -25.41 6.33
N THR A 132 14.42 -24.15 6.72
CA THR A 132 15.50 -23.32 7.26
C THR A 132 15.86 -23.67 8.70
N ILE A 133 14.91 -24.11 9.54
CA ILE A 133 15.19 -24.49 10.94
C ILE A 133 16.19 -25.66 11.01
N PRO A 134 16.00 -26.80 10.32
CA PRO A 134 17.00 -27.87 10.30
C PRO A 134 18.36 -27.41 9.76
N LEU A 135 18.36 -26.57 8.72
CA LEU A 135 19.56 -25.99 8.15
C LEU A 135 20.34 -25.18 9.19
N LEU A 136 19.66 -24.32 9.96
CA LEU A 136 20.27 -23.57 11.07
C LEU A 136 20.79 -24.47 12.18
N VAL A 137 20.07 -25.55 12.50
CA VAL A 137 20.55 -26.52 13.51
C VAL A 137 21.83 -27.22 13.05
N LEU A 138 21.95 -27.53 11.76
CA LEU A 138 23.15 -28.12 11.19
C LEU A 138 24.35 -27.16 11.23
N THR A 139 24.16 -25.89 10.88
CA THR A 139 25.23 -24.91 10.76
C THR A 139 25.60 -24.26 12.08
N MET A 140 24.59 -23.86 12.89
CA MET A 140 24.78 -23.16 14.16
C MET A 140 24.81 -24.10 15.37
N GLY A 141 24.39 -25.35 15.22
CA GLY A 141 24.36 -26.33 16.31
C GLY A 141 25.67 -26.47 17.09
N PRO A 142 26.84 -26.54 16.44
CA PRO A 142 28.13 -26.57 17.13
C PRO A 142 28.38 -25.38 18.05
N PHE A 143 27.89 -24.19 17.71
CA PHE A 143 28.05 -22.96 18.51
C PHE A 143 27.08 -22.87 19.68
N VAL A 144 25.94 -23.60 19.62
CA VAL A 144 24.85 -23.56 20.63
C VAL A 144 24.90 -24.79 21.54
N GLY A 145 25.93 -25.63 21.46
CA GLY A 145 26.13 -26.77 22.34
C GLY A 145 25.65 -28.12 21.79
N PHE A 146 25.35 -28.21 20.49
CA PHE A 146 25.01 -29.45 19.78
C PHE A 146 26.08 -29.86 18.75
N PRO A 147 27.34 -30.05 19.13
CA PRO A 147 28.40 -30.38 18.18
C PRO A 147 28.21 -31.76 17.52
N ALA A 148 27.45 -32.64 18.18
CA ALA A 148 27.29 -34.03 17.74
C ALA A 148 26.61 -34.18 16.34
N VAL A 149 25.82 -33.22 15.89
CA VAL A 149 25.09 -33.33 14.61
C VAL A 149 26.06 -33.22 13.44
N ARG A 150 26.97 -32.26 13.43
CA ARG A 150 27.94 -32.03 12.35
C ARG A 150 29.02 -33.11 12.35
N THR A 151 29.49 -33.51 13.55
CA THR A 151 30.47 -34.62 13.68
C THR A 151 29.91 -35.98 13.27
N PHE A 152 28.59 -36.19 13.42
CA PHE A 152 27.94 -37.46 13.03
C PHE A 152 27.87 -37.61 11.50
N PHE A 153 27.56 -36.54 10.76
CA PHE A 153 27.41 -36.64 9.31
C PHE A 153 28.70 -36.42 8.54
N GLY A 154 29.70 -35.80 9.12
CA GLY A 154 30.90 -35.35 8.43
C GLY A 154 30.68 -34.11 7.56
N GLU A 155 31.75 -33.35 7.29
CA GLU A 155 31.65 -32.02 6.63
C GLU A 155 31.05 -32.09 5.22
N SER A 156 31.55 -33.02 4.38
CA SER A 156 31.09 -33.19 3.00
C SER A 156 29.60 -33.54 2.93
N THR A 157 29.13 -34.46 3.77
CA THR A 157 27.70 -34.85 3.79
C THR A 157 26.83 -33.69 4.29
N THR A 158 27.30 -32.92 5.27
CA THR A 158 26.61 -31.74 5.79
C THR A 158 26.40 -30.71 4.68
N GLN A 159 27.41 -30.38 3.90
CA GLN A 159 27.31 -29.43 2.79
C GLN A 159 26.30 -29.88 1.71
N TRP A 160 26.22 -31.19 1.42
CA TRP A 160 25.19 -31.72 0.52
C TRP A 160 23.76 -31.61 1.09
N ILE A 161 23.59 -31.86 2.41
CA ILE A 161 22.31 -31.68 3.07
C ILE A 161 21.89 -30.19 3.06
N GLU A 162 22.83 -29.29 3.32
CA GLU A 162 22.63 -27.85 3.25
C GLU A 162 22.19 -27.40 1.85
N LEU A 163 22.84 -27.88 0.80
CA LEU A 163 22.48 -27.65 -0.59
C LEU A 163 21.02 -28.10 -0.89
N ILE A 164 20.69 -29.34 -0.48
CA ILE A 164 19.35 -29.91 -0.72
C ILE A 164 18.25 -29.14 0.01
N LEU A 165 18.51 -28.70 1.25
CA LEU A 165 17.52 -27.97 2.05
C LEU A 165 17.40 -26.50 1.60
N ALA A 166 18.51 -25.84 1.28
CA ALA A 166 18.51 -24.43 0.91
C ALA A 166 17.97 -24.18 -0.51
N THR A 167 18.22 -25.10 -1.46
CA THR A 167 17.81 -24.91 -2.85
C THR A 167 16.30 -24.65 -3.02
N PRO A 168 15.38 -25.45 -2.44
CA PRO A 168 13.96 -25.15 -2.54
C PRO A 168 13.57 -23.86 -1.81
N VAL A 169 14.27 -23.47 -0.74
CA VAL A 169 14.03 -22.20 -0.07
C VAL A 169 14.40 -21.02 -0.97
N VAL A 170 15.57 -21.06 -1.58
CA VAL A 170 16.06 -19.99 -2.45
C VAL A 170 15.27 -19.92 -3.76
N LEU A 171 15.10 -21.05 -4.46
CA LEU A 171 14.54 -21.05 -5.81
C LEU A 171 13.00 -21.08 -5.83
N TRP A 172 12.34 -21.78 -4.90
CA TRP A 172 10.88 -21.84 -4.89
C TRP A 172 10.26 -20.84 -3.90
N CYS A 173 10.69 -20.82 -2.63
CA CYS A 173 10.16 -19.85 -1.69
C CYS A 173 10.56 -18.43 -2.06
N GLY A 174 11.80 -18.21 -2.52
CA GLY A 174 12.34 -16.93 -2.94
C GLY A 174 11.93 -16.47 -4.34
N TRP A 175 11.23 -17.31 -5.12
CA TRP A 175 10.90 -17.02 -6.52
C TRP A 175 10.26 -15.65 -6.74
N PRO A 176 9.26 -15.20 -5.97
CA PRO A 176 8.65 -13.88 -6.17
C PRO A 176 9.66 -12.73 -6.07
N PHE A 177 10.65 -12.85 -5.19
CA PHE A 177 11.69 -11.83 -5.02
C PHE A 177 12.69 -11.84 -6.17
N LEU A 178 13.03 -13.02 -6.67
CA LEU A 178 13.92 -13.19 -7.82
C LEU A 178 13.29 -12.61 -9.09
N GLU A 179 12.00 -12.88 -9.31
CA GLU A 179 11.24 -12.35 -10.44
C GLU A 179 11.13 -10.83 -10.38
N ARG A 180 10.72 -10.28 -9.23
CA ARG A 180 10.63 -8.83 -9.02
C ARG A 180 12.00 -8.15 -9.12
N GLY A 181 13.05 -8.78 -8.59
CA GLY A 181 14.42 -8.33 -8.73
C GLY A 181 14.88 -8.33 -10.18
N TRP A 182 14.57 -9.36 -10.94
CA TRP A 182 14.89 -9.44 -12.37
C TRP A 182 14.22 -8.35 -13.19
N ILE A 183 12.91 -8.09 -12.97
CA ILE A 183 12.18 -6.99 -13.60
C ILE A 183 12.85 -5.65 -13.28
N SER A 184 13.17 -5.40 -12.02
CA SER A 184 13.86 -4.20 -11.55
C SER A 184 15.22 -3.98 -12.19
N PHE A 185 16.01 -5.04 -12.36
CA PHE A 185 17.29 -4.99 -13.09
C PHE A 185 17.10 -4.64 -14.56
N ARG A 186 16.14 -5.32 -15.20
CA ARG A 186 15.89 -5.15 -16.63
C ARG A 186 15.38 -3.76 -16.98
N THR A 187 14.64 -3.13 -16.07
CA THR A 187 14.08 -1.79 -16.24
C THR A 187 14.97 -0.69 -15.67
N LEU A 188 16.12 -1.05 -15.03
CA LEU A 188 17.04 -0.15 -14.33
C LEU A 188 16.38 0.66 -13.20
N ASN A 189 15.23 0.25 -12.71
CA ASN A 189 14.55 0.80 -11.54
C ASN A 189 14.88 -0.07 -10.32
N LEU A 190 16.11 0.07 -9.81
CA LEU A 190 16.64 -0.73 -8.72
C LEU A 190 15.85 -0.49 -7.43
N ASN A 191 15.42 -1.57 -6.79
CA ASN A 191 14.66 -1.57 -5.56
C ASN A 191 15.19 -2.62 -4.55
N MET A 192 14.50 -2.74 -3.42
CA MET A 192 14.85 -3.70 -2.38
C MET A 192 14.96 -5.14 -2.91
N PHE A 193 14.08 -5.55 -3.84
CA PHE A 193 14.06 -6.91 -4.39
C PHE A 193 15.27 -7.21 -5.28
N SER A 194 15.79 -6.21 -6.00
CA SER A 194 17.03 -6.36 -6.77
C SER A 194 18.24 -6.62 -5.87
N LEU A 195 18.34 -5.90 -4.75
CA LEU A 195 19.42 -6.09 -3.78
C LEU A 195 19.35 -7.48 -3.11
N ILE A 196 18.15 -7.85 -2.64
CA ILE A 196 17.92 -9.15 -2.00
C ILE A 196 18.18 -10.28 -3.00
N GLY A 197 17.58 -10.21 -4.20
CA GLY A 197 17.75 -11.24 -5.23
C GLY A 197 19.20 -11.46 -5.63
N MET A 198 19.96 -10.37 -5.82
CA MET A 198 21.38 -10.44 -6.15
C MET A 198 22.19 -11.07 -5.03
N GLY A 199 21.99 -10.60 -3.78
CA GLY A 199 22.74 -11.11 -2.63
C GLY A 199 22.48 -12.59 -2.36
N VAL A 200 21.20 -13.00 -2.38
CA VAL A 200 20.78 -14.39 -2.15
C VAL A 200 21.30 -15.31 -3.27
N LEU A 201 21.15 -14.90 -4.54
CA LEU A 201 21.65 -15.69 -5.67
C LEU A 201 23.18 -15.79 -5.66
N ALA A 202 23.89 -14.70 -5.33
CA ALA A 202 25.35 -14.73 -5.23
C ALA A 202 25.82 -15.71 -4.13
N ALA A 203 25.21 -15.64 -2.95
CA ALA A 203 25.53 -16.54 -1.84
C ALA A 203 25.21 -18.01 -2.20
N TRP A 204 24.05 -18.27 -2.79
CA TRP A 204 23.65 -19.62 -3.19
C TRP A 204 24.53 -20.17 -4.31
N LEU A 205 24.77 -19.39 -5.40
CA LEU A 205 25.63 -19.82 -6.52
C LEU A 205 27.06 -20.07 -6.06
N PHE A 206 27.63 -19.18 -5.25
CA PHE A 206 28.97 -19.41 -4.67
C PHE A 206 29.01 -20.73 -3.92
N SER A 207 28.03 -20.99 -3.07
CA SER A 207 27.95 -22.19 -2.25
C SER A 207 27.77 -23.46 -3.10
N VAL A 208 26.97 -23.40 -4.18
CA VAL A 208 26.79 -24.47 -5.14
C VAL A 208 28.14 -24.81 -5.80
N VAL A 209 28.85 -23.79 -6.26
CA VAL A 209 30.19 -23.99 -6.88
C VAL A 209 31.18 -24.56 -5.86
N ALA A 210 31.14 -24.09 -4.61
CA ALA A 210 31.99 -24.56 -3.52
C ALA A 210 31.81 -26.08 -3.24
N VAL A 211 30.55 -26.56 -3.30
CA VAL A 211 30.23 -27.97 -3.09
C VAL A 211 30.56 -28.83 -4.32
N LEU A 212 30.24 -28.35 -5.53
CA LEU A 212 30.37 -29.15 -6.76
C LEU A 212 31.79 -29.16 -7.33
N ALA A 213 32.54 -28.08 -7.15
CA ALA A 213 33.85 -27.88 -7.74
C ALA A 213 34.80 -27.14 -6.78
N PRO A 214 35.11 -27.71 -5.60
CA PRO A 214 35.97 -27.07 -4.60
C PRO A 214 37.36 -26.76 -5.17
N ASP A 215 37.82 -27.50 -6.18
CA ASP A 215 39.14 -27.33 -6.78
C ASP A 215 39.33 -26.04 -7.57
N ILE A 216 38.27 -25.33 -7.90
CA ILE A 216 38.34 -24.01 -8.54
C ILE A 216 38.85 -22.94 -7.56
N PHE A 217 38.66 -23.15 -6.24
CA PHE A 217 39.03 -22.18 -5.24
C PHE A 217 40.51 -22.31 -4.84
N PRO A 218 41.23 -21.18 -4.64
CA PRO A 218 42.60 -21.23 -4.12
C PRO A 218 42.68 -21.90 -2.75
N ASP A 219 43.84 -22.44 -2.41
CA ASP A 219 44.06 -23.17 -1.15
C ASP A 219 43.76 -22.34 0.10
N GLY A 220 43.89 -21.02 0.04
CA GLY A 220 43.53 -20.12 1.15
C GLY A 220 42.04 -20.03 1.49
N PHE A 221 41.15 -20.55 0.62
CA PHE A 221 39.71 -20.64 0.86
C PHE A 221 39.25 -21.99 1.37
N ARG A 222 40.17 -22.96 1.42
CA ARG A 222 39.88 -24.32 1.86
C ARG A 222 40.32 -24.52 3.31
N ASP A 223 39.57 -25.34 4.02
CA ASP A 223 39.96 -25.82 5.34
C ASP A 223 41.05 -26.93 5.23
N SER A 224 41.45 -27.45 6.40
CA SER A 224 42.43 -28.53 6.47
C SER A 224 41.98 -29.85 5.81
N GLU A 225 40.70 -30.00 5.55
CA GLU A 225 40.07 -31.17 4.90
C GLU A 225 39.79 -30.94 3.40
N GLY A 226 40.10 -29.74 2.88
CA GLY A 226 39.91 -29.33 1.49
C GLY A 226 38.52 -28.80 1.15
N HIS A 227 37.66 -28.59 2.13
CA HIS A 227 36.33 -28.03 1.94
C HIS A 227 36.34 -26.48 1.92
N VAL A 228 35.47 -25.91 1.09
CA VAL A 228 35.25 -24.45 1.03
C VAL A 228 34.04 -24.10 1.88
N GLY A 229 34.11 -23.01 2.64
CA GLY A 229 32.97 -22.52 3.42
C GLY A 229 31.78 -22.15 2.54
N VAL A 230 30.57 -22.52 2.95
CA VAL A 230 29.32 -22.28 2.23
C VAL A 230 28.43 -21.31 2.97
N TYR A 231 27.45 -20.69 2.27
CA TYR A 231 26.55 -19.65 2.77
C TYR A 231 25.09 -20.02 2.54
N PHE A 232 24.76 -21.31 2.49
CA PHE A 232 23.40 -21.76 2.25
C PHE A 232 22.43 -21.32 3.33
N GLU A 233 22.88 -21.35 4.59
CA GLU A 233 22.08 -20.90 5.73
C GLU A 233 21.76 -19.42 5.66
N ALA A 234 22.73 -18.59 5.29
CA ALA A 234 22.54 -17.15 5.14
C ALA A 234 21.51 -16.85 4.05
N ALA A 235 21.63 -17.49 2.88
CA ALA A 235 20.69 -17.34 1.79
C ALA A 235 19.26 -17.76 2.19
N ALA A 236 19.11 -18.92 2.84
CA ALA A 236 17.82 -19.44 3.28
C ALA A 236 17.17 -18.57 4.36
N VAL A 237 17.95 -18.11 5.34
CA VAL A 237 17.46 -17.20 6.42
C VAL A 237 17.00 -15.87 5.85
N ILE A 238 17.76 -15.26 4.93
CA ILE A 238 17.38 -14.00 4.29
C ILE A 238 16.04 -14.17 3.58
N VAL A 239 15.86 -15.19 2.74
CA VAL A 239 14.60 -15.45 2.04
C VAL A 239 13.45 -15.63 3.03
N THR A 240 13.64 -16.42 4.09
CA THR A 240 12.59 -16.69 5.08
C THR A 240 12.20 -15.43 5.87
N LEU A 241 13.18 -14.61 6.26
CA LEU A 241 12.91 -13.34 6.96
C LEU A 241 12.24 -12.31 6.06
N VAL A 242 12.62 -12.23 4.79
CA VAL A 242 11.95 -11.34 3.82
C VAL A 242 10.51 -11.78 3.59
N LEU A 243 10.24 -13.09 3.48
CA LEU A 243 8.88 -13.63 3.41
C LEU A 243 8.06 -13.27 4.66
N LEU A 244 8.65 -13.37 5.84
CA LEU A 244 8.00 -12.95 7.08
C LEU A 244 7.63 -11.47 7.02
N GLY A 245 8.57 -10.62 6.61
CA GLY A 245 8.33 -9.18 6.44
C GLY A 245 7.17 -8.88 5.48
N GLN A 246 7.14 -9.57 4.34
CA GLN A 246 6.06 -9.40 3.36
C GLN A 246 4.69 -9.90 3.88
N VAL A 247 4.67 -11.03 4.58
CA VAL A 247 3.43 -11.51 5.22
C VAL A 247 2.92 -10.53 6.27
N MET A 248 3.81 -9.94 7.08
CA MET A 248 3.43 -8.94 8.08
C MET A 248 2.92 -7.66 7.42
N GLU A 249 3.57 -7.21 6.36
CA GLU A 249 3.17 -6.03 5.58
C GLU A 249 1.78 -6.23 4.96
N LEU A 250 1.55 -7.34 4.24
CA LEU A 250 0.26 -7.63 3.61
C LEU A 250 -0.87 -7.77 4.65
N ARG A 251 -0.60 -8.38 5.82
CA ARG A 251 -1.58 -8.47 6.91
C ARG A 251 -1.91 -7.10 7.50
N ALA A 252 -0.92 -6.23 7.66
CA ALA A 252 -1.15 -4.88 8.17
C ALA A 252 -2.03 -4.08 7.19
N ARG A 253 -1.77 -4.18 5.89
CA ARG A 253 -2.57 -3.56 4.83
C ARG A 253 -4.01 -4.10 4.80
N GLU A 254 -4.19 -5.42 4.90
CA GLU A 254 -5.53 -6.05 4.94
C GLU A 254 -6.36 -5.60 6.15
N GLY A 255 -5.74 -5.44 7.31
CA GLY A 255 -6.40 -4.96 8.53
C GLY A 255 -6.99 -3.56 8.35
N THR A 256 -6.32 -2.70 7.62
CA THR A 256 -6.76 -1.32 7.35
C THR A 256 -7.91 -1.29 6.34
N GLY A 257 -7.87 -2.13 5.31
CA GLY A 257 -8.99 -2.27 4.35
C GLY A 257 -10.29 -2.75 5.00
N LYS A 258 -10.21 -3.62 6.02
CA LYS A 258 -11.39 -4.08 6.76
C LYS A 258 -12.10 -2.95 7.52
N ALA A 259 -11.38 -1.99 8.07
CA ALA A 259 -11.97 -0.85 8.76
C ALA A 259 -12.76 0.06 7.79
N ILE A 260 -12.21 0.30 6.60
CA ILE A 260 -12.91 1.08 5.56
C ILE A 260 -14.16 0.34 5.07
N ARG A 261 -14.08 -0.98 4.86
CA ARG A 261 -15.26 -1.79 4.51
C ARG A 261 -16.35 -1.70 5.56
N ALA A 262 -15.99 -1.79 6.84
CA ALA A 262 -16.95 -1.67 7.92
C ALA A 262 -17.69 -0.32 7.88
N LEU A 263 -17.03 0.78 7.48
CA LEU A 263 -17.68 2.07 7.26
C LEU A 263 -18.63 2.04 6.05
N LEU A 264 -18.23 1.42 4.95
CA LEU A 264 -19.04 1.32 3.74
C LEU A 264 -20.25 0.39 3.90
N ASP A 265 -20.10 -0.70 4.65
CA ASP A 265 -21.20 -1.62 5.00
C ASP A 265 -22.28 -0.94 5.87
N MET A 266 -21.98 0.22 6.41
CA MET A 266 -22.96 1.03 7.12
C MET A 266 -23.84 1.86 6.19
N ALA A 267 -23.43 2.14 4.95
CA ALA A 267 -24.29 2.76 3.96
C ALA A 267 -25.55 1.91 3.68
N ALA A 268 -26.65 2.57 3.34
CA ALA A 268 -27.83 1.90 2.81
C ALA A 268 -27.49 1.30 1.44
N LYS A 269 -28.10 0.18 1.09
CA LYS A 269 -27.96 -0.43 -0.26
C LYS A 269 -29.05 0.04 -1.21
N THR A 270 -30.20 0.44 -0.68
CA THR A 270 -31.37 0.89 -1.42
C THR A 270 -31.93 2.16 -0.79
N ALA A 271 -32.66 2.91 -1.55
CA ALA A 271 -33.42 4.08 -1.12
C ALA A 271 -34.89 3.96 -1.54
N ARG A 272 -35.78 4.56 -0.75
CA ARG A 272 -37.21 4.57 -1.04
C ARG A 272 -37.61 5.95 -1.55
N VAL A 273 -37.80 6.04 -2.87
CA VAL A 273 -38.18 7.27 -3.56
C VAL A 273 -39.68 7.46 -3.52
N ILE A 274 -40.11 8.68 -3.27
CA ILE A 274 -41.53 9.10 -3.38
C ILE A 274 -41.70 9.77 -4.73
N ARG A 275 -42.49 9.15 -5.62
CA ARG A 275 -42.80 9.67 -6.96
C ARG A 275 -43.85 10.79 -6.90
N ASP A 276 -44.00 11.54 -7.99
CA ASP A 276 -44.95 12.66 -8.07
C ASP A 276 -46.43 12.24 -7.89
N ASP A 277 -46.72 10.96 -8.16
CA ASP A 277 -48.06 10.37 -7.96
C ASP A 277 -48.29 9.93 -6.48
N GLY A 278 -47.30 10.12 -5.62
CA GLY A 278 -47.34 9.73 -4.22
C GLY A 278 -47.00 8.26 -3.97
N SER A 279 -46.67 7.49 -4.99
CA SER A 279 -46.20 6.10 -4.85
C SER A 279 -44.79 6.05 -4.29
N GLU A 280 -44.50 4.98 -3.52
CA GLU A 280 -43.17 4.72 -3.01
C GLU A 280 -42.54 3.57 -3.79
N GLU A 281 -41.34 3.77 -4.30
CA GLU A 281 -40.55 2.79 -5.03
C GLU A 281 -39.20 2.59 -4.36
N GLU A 282 -38.76 1.34 -4.20
CA GLU A 282 -37.42 1.05 -3.70
C GLU A 282 -36.47 0.89 -4.87
N ILE A 283 -35.42 1.74 -4.90
CA ILE A 283 -34.41 1.76 -5.96
C ILE A 283 -33.01 1.51 -5.37
N PRO A 284 -32.05 1.01 -6.16
CA PRO A 284 -30.66 0.99 -5.78
C PRO A 284 -30.16 2.39 -5.39
N LEU A 285 -29.22 2.45 -4.44
CA LEU A 285 -28.68 3.74 -3.98
C LEU A 285 -27.98 4.52 -5.10
N GLU A 286 -27.38 3.82 -6.05
CA GLU A 286 -26.69 4.39 -7.22
C GLU A 286 -27.61 5.13 -8.19
N ASP A 287 -28.90 4.81 -8.17
CA ASP A 287 -29.92 5.45 -9.03
C ASP A 287 -30.54 6.71 -8.42
N VAL A 288 -30.21 7.03 -7.15
CA VAL A 288 -30.73 8.22 -6.46
C VAL A 288 -30.09 9.48 -7.02
N GLN A 289 -30.89 10.48 -7.33
CA GLN A 289 -30.47 11.78 -7.87
C GLN A 289 -30.67 12.90 -6.87
N VAL A 290 -29.89 13.98 -7.02
CA VAL A 290 -30.09 15.20 -6.26
C VAL A 290 -31.47 15.78 -6.55
N GLY A 291 -32.23 16.12 -5.49
CA GLY A 291 -33.61 16.59 -5.58
C GLY A 291 -34.67 15.48 -5.41
N ASP A 292 -34.26 14.20 -5.38
CA ASP A 292 -35.21 13.10 -5.11
C ASP A 292 -35.79 13.22 -3.70
N ARG A 293 -37.09 12.95 -3.60
CA ARG A 293 -37.80 12.87 -2.31
C ARG A 293 -37.74 11.44 -1.79
N LEU A 294 -37.10 11.24 -0.64
CA LEU A 294 -36.85 9.93 -0.08
C LEU A 294 -37.60 9.76 1.24
N ARG A 295 -38.20 8.58 1.46
CA ARG A 295 -38.76 8.19 2.76
C ARG A 295 -37.79 7.39 3.57
N VAL A 296 -37.57 7.82 4.81
CA VAL A 296 -36.75 7.11 5.81
C VAL A 296 -37.67 6.66 6.94
N ARG A 297 -37.89 5.35 7.04
CA ARG A 297 -38.77 4.74 8.05
C ARG A 297 -38.01 4.58 9.39
N PRO A 298 -38.73 4.35 10.49
CA PRO A 298 -38.13 4.00 11.76
C PRO A 298 -37.18 2.81 11.65
N GLY A 299 -35.96 2.96 12.12
CA GLY A 299 -34.91 1.93 12.04
C GLY A 299 -34.18 1.83 10.72
N ASP A 300 -34.62 2.55 9.68
CA ASP A 300 -33.91 2.58 8.38
C ASP A 300 -32.65 3.44 8.48
N LYS A 301 -31.67 3.12 7.66
CA LYS A 301 -30.51 4.00 7.43
C LYS A 301 -30.91 5.14 6.50
N VAL A 302 -30.40 6.33 6.79
CA VAL A 302 -30.47 7.47 5.90
C VAL A 302 -29.68 7.16 4.64
N PRO A 303 -30.30 7.16 3.42
CA PRO A 303 -29.63 6.65 2.23
C PRO A 303 -28.51 7.56 1.72
N VAL A 304 -28.74 8.86 1.67
CA VAL A 304 -27.81 9.88 1.15
C VAL A 304 -27.86 11.14 2.02
N ASP A 305 -26.96 12.10 1.78
CA ASP A 305 -27.05 13.39 2.48
C ASP A 305 -28.24 14.21 1.95
N GLY A 306 -28.94 14.89 2.86
CA GLY A 306 -30.13 15.64 2.48
C GLY A 306 -30.65 16.54 3.58
N VAL A 307 -31.86 17.03 3.38
CA VAL A 307 -32.61 17.92 4.31
C VAL A 307 -33.97 17.32 4.56
N VAL A 308 -34.45 17.40 5.80
CA VAL A 308 -35.81 16.96 6.17
C VAL A 308 -36.83 17.88 5.53
N LEU A 309 -37.76 17.33 4.76
CA LEU A 309 -38.92 18.05 4.18
C LEU A 309 -40.15 17.92 5.03
N ASP A 310 -40.36 16.79 5.72
CA ASP A 310 -41.53 16.53 6.53
C ASP A 310 -41.21 15.44 7.57
N GLY A 311 -41.86 15.51 8.71
CA GLY A 311 -41.71 14.56 9.80
C GLY A 311 -40.81 15.04 10.93
N ARG A 312 -40.73 14.19 11.97
CA ARG A 312 -39.86 14.40 13.13
C ARG A 312 -39.37 13.04 13.64
N SER A 313 -38.08 12.97 13.92
CA SER A 313 -37.45 11.76 14.47
C SER A 313 -36.19 12.09 15.24
N SER A 314 -35.71 11.15 16.03
CA SER A 314 -34.35 11.14 16.56
C SER A 314 -33.45 10.34 15.59
N VAL A 315 -32.29 10.86 15.26
CA VAL A 315 -31.32 10.20 14.35
C VAL A 315 -30.04 9.91 15.12
N ASP A 316 -29.57 8.69 15.06
CA ASP A 316 -28.29 8.30 15.63
C ASP A 316 -27.16 8.66 14.64
N GLU A 317 -26.42 9.71 14.98
CA GLU A 317 -25.27 10.23 14.23
C GLU A 317 -23.93 9.85 14.89
N SER A 318 -23.95 8.93 15.87
CA SER A 318 -22.75 8.55 16.68
C SER A 318 -21.56 8.08 15.83
N MET A 319 -21.85 7.50 14.69
CA MET A 319 -20.87 7.05 13.73
C MET A 319 -20.00 8.17 13.14
N ILE A 320 -20.55 9.38 13.02
CA ILE A 320 -19.89 10.52 12.41
C ILE A 320 -19.43 11.50 13.50
N SER A 321 -20.31 11.78 14.46
CA SER A 321 -20.04 12.73 15.55
C SER A 321 -19.23 12.13 16.70
N GLY A 322 -19.31 10.80 16.90
CA GLY A 322 -18.79 10.11 18.11
C GLY A 322 -19.67 10.28 19.35
N GLU A 323 -20.75 11.01 19.26
CA GLU A 323 -21.67 11.31 20.37
C GLU A 323 -22.76 10.22 20.47
N PRO A 324 -22.92 9.51 21.61
CA PRO A 324 -23.85 8.37 21.71
C PRO A 324 -25.31 8.79 21.84
N VAL A 325 -25.61 10.08 21.91
CA VAL A 325 -26.97 10.60 22.11
C VAL A 325 -27.59 10.91 20.75
N PRO A 326 -28.74 10.28 20.38
CA PRO A 326 -29.43 10.60 19.14
C PRO A 326 -29.88 12.06 19.08
N VAL A 327 -29.76 12.67 17.91
CA VAL A 327 -30.11 14.08 17.66
C VAL A 327 -31.53 14.18 17.13
N GLU A 328 -32.36 15.02 17.71
CA GLU A 328 -33.68 15.30 17.16
C GLU A 328 -33.57 16.06 15.83
N LYS A 329 -34.32 15.59 14.83
CA LYS A 329 -34.42 16.19 13.49
C LYS A 329 -35.86 16.54 13.18
N THR A 330 -36.03 17.74 12.65
CA THR A 330 -37.32 18.32 12.24
C THR A 330 -37.17 18.92 10.84
N GLU A 331 -38.28 19.42 10.28
CA GLU A 331 -38.30 20.06 8.97
C GLU A 331 -37.21 21.15 8.85
N GLY A 332 -36.42 21.09 7.80
CA GLY A 332 -35.30 21.99 7.51
C GLY A 332 -33.95 21.52 8.08
N ASP A 333 -33.91 20.51 8.94
CA ASP A 333 -32.67 20.03 9.52
C ASP A 333 -31.89 19.15 8.53
N PRO A 334 -30.52 19.21 8.54
CA PRO A 334 -29.70 18.36 7.69
C PRO A 334 -29.69 16.90 8.18
N LEU A 335 -29.71 15.99 7.24
CA LEU A 335 -29.50 14.54 7.43
C LEU A 335 -28.22 14.10 6.74
N THR A 336 -27.47 13.24 7.41
CA THR A 336 -26.23 12.66 6.86
C THR A 336 -26.46 11.20 6.49
N GLY A 337 -26.01 10.81 5.31
CA GLY A 337 -26.06 9.43 4.84
C GLY A 337 -25.39 8.44 5.79
N ALA A 338 -25.89 7.20 5.82
CA ALA A 338 -25.47 6.11 6.70
C ALA A 338 -25.79 6.26 8.20
N THR A 339 -26.37 7.38 8.65
CA THR A 339 -26.94 7.52 10.01
C THR A 339 -28.22 6.69 10.16
N ILE A 340 -28.63 6.39 11.39
CA ILE A 340 -29.77 5.51 11.65
C ILE A 340 -30.95 6.34 12.17
N ASN A 341 -32.08 6.25 11.45
CA ASN A 341 -33.31 6.90 11.87
C ASN A 341 -33.93 6.13 13.05
N GLY A 342 -34.32 6.85 14.10
CA GLY A 342 -34.88 6.29 15.31
C GLY A 342 -36.36 5.91 15.15
N THR A 343 -37.25 6.60 15.88
CA THR A 343 -38.66 6.18 16.08
C THR A 343 -39.66 6.83 15.14
N GLY A 344 -39.30 7.95 14.52
CA GLY A 344 -40.21 8.69 13.61
C GLY A 344 -40.01 8.30 12.13
N SER A 345 -40.95 8.69 11.29
CA SER A 345 -40.80 8.61 9.83
C SER A 345 -40.42 9.99 9.30
N LEU A 346 -39.42 10.05 8.42
CA LEU A 346 -38.95 11.26 7.79
C LEU A 346 -39.15 11.21 6.28
N VAL A 347 -39.48 12.35 5.70
CA VAL A 347 -39.34 12.59 4.25
C VAL A 347 -38.18 13.57 4.10
N MET A 348 -37.24 13.25 3.26
CA MET A 348 -36.05 14.08 2.99
C MET A 348 -35.90 14.36 1.50
N GLU A 349 -35.23 15.44 1.17
CA GLU A 349 -34.74 15.74 -0.17
C GLU A 349 -33.23 15.42 -0.24
N ALA A 350 -32.82 14.67 -1.24
CA ALA A 350 -31.44 14.36 -1.48
C ALA A 350 -30.66 15.60 -1.95
N THR A 351 -29.62 16.00 -1.23
CA THR A 351 -28.80 17.17 -1.59
C THR A 351 -27.42 16.78 -2.11
N ARG A 352 -26.88 15.64 -1.68
CA ARG A 352 -25.64 15.07 -2.18
C ARG A 352 -25.78 13.56 -2.33
N VAL A 353 -25.28 13.02 -3.44
CA VAL A 353 -25.38 11.61 -3.80
C VAL A 353 -24.03 11.07 -4.26
N GLY A 354 -23.84 9.76 -4.24
CA GLY A 354 -22.66 9.09 -4.74
C GLY A 354 -21.37 9.55 -4.02
N SER A 355 -20.37 9.95 -4.81
CA SER A 355 -19.06 10.43 -4.31
C SER A 355 -19.10 11.72 -3.49
N ASP A 356 -20.19 12.50 -3.64
CA ASP A 356 -20.29 13.81 -2.98
C ASP A 356 -20.87 13.72 -1.56
N THR A 357 -21.31 12.52 -1.13
CA THR A 357 -21.78 12.29 0.24
C THR A 357 -20.64 12.43 1.26
N MET A 358 -20.98 12.85 2.47
CA MET A 358 -20.02 13.02 3.56
C MET A 358 -19.26 11.72 3.87
N LEU A 359 -19.96 10.58 3.85
CA LEU A 359 -19.35 9.28 4.07
C LEU A 359 -18.32 8.94 2.96
N ALA A 360 -18.66 9.17 1.69
CA ALA A 360 -17.76 8.94 0.57
C ALA A 360 -16.50 9.80 0.67
N GLN A 361 -16.64 11.08 1.03
CA GLN A 361 -15.51 12.00 1.25
C GLN A 361 -14.61 11.55 2.40
N ILE A 362 -15.18 11.05 3.51
CA ILE A 362 -14.39 10.49 4.64
C ILE A 362 -13.59 9.28 4.16
N VAL A 363 -14.22 8.36 3.42
CA VAL A 363 -13.56 7.17 2.88
C VAL A 363 -12.42 7.54 1.94
N GLU A 364 -12.64 8.50 1.05
CA GLU A 364 -11.61 9.01 0.14
C GLU A 364 -10.45 9.66 0.90
N MET A 365 -10.73 10.48 1.88
CA MET A 365 -9.71 11.14 2.72
C MET A 365 -8.86 10.12 3.47
N VAL A 366 -9.48 9.09 4.06
CA VAL A 366 -8.76 8.00 4.75
C VAL A 366 -7.92 7.19 3.77
N SER A 367 -8.46 6.87 2.59
CA SER A 367 -7.72 6.17 1.53
C SER A 367 -6.49 6.96 1.06
N ASN A 368 -6.64 8.28 0.87
CA ASN A 368 -5.55 9.18 0.48
C ASN A 368 -4.48 9.30 1.58
N ALA A 369 -4.89 9.40 2.84
CA ALA A 369 -3.97 9.47 3.98
C ALA A 369 -3.13 8.19 4.12
N GLN A 370 -3.68 7.04 3.76
CA GLN A 370 -2.95 5.76 3.77
C GLN A 370 -1.91 5.69 2.67
N ARG A 371 -2.23 6.17 1.47
CA ARG A 371 -1.29 6.23 0.34
C ARG A 371 -0.11 7.18 0.59
N SER A 372 -0.33 8.26 1.32
CA SER A 372 0.73 9.24 1.63
C SER A 372 1.75 8.75 2.68
N ARG A 373 1.46 7.65 3.39
CA ARG A 373 2.37 7.05 4.40
C ARG A 373 3.19 5.86 3.87
N ALA A 374 2.93 5.40 2.67
CA ALA A 374 3.69 4.35 2.00
C ALA A 374 4.78 4.95 1.12
#